data_7df3c4c83423b05a7ff7588e49c43adf
#
_entry.id   7df3c4c83423b05a7ff7588e49c43adf
#
_cell.length_a   1.000
_cell.length_b   1.000
_cell.length_c   1.000
_cell.angle_alpha   90.00
_cell.angle_beta   90.00
_cell.angle_gamma   90.00
#
_symmetry.space_group_name_H-M   'P 1'
#
loop_
_entity.id
_entity.type
_entity.pdbx_description
1 polymer ?
#
loop_
_entity_poly.entity_id
_entity_poly.type
_entity_poly.pdbx_seq_one_letter_code
_entity_poly.pdbx_strand_id
1 'polypeptide(L)'
;MAVVKVNVTVDLEDDQKLKSDSLDILKLIRPGWTASDINWRVFTDGITNKLVGAWSGSDKTDTVLIRVYGFGTEKIIDRNMEMENMIKYRKLGSGSQLYATFNNGICYEFLHGDLLSQATCLLSDVYRCVARGMARLHSVPIDTCRPVMWDRLRQFIGVCSPDCRPRLQTEWWTRAELQEEASHLQKML
;
A
#
# COMPACT_ATOMS: atom_id res chain seq x y z
N MET A 1 5.06 17.84 -8.82
CA MET A 1 3.79 18.38 -8.29
C MET A 1 3.80 18.16 -6.78
N ALA A 2 3.36 19.14 -5.98
CA ALA A 2 3.26 18.97 -4.53
C ALA A 2 2.07 18.05 -4.21
N VAL A 3 2.21 17.23 -3.16
CA VAL A 3 1.14 16.34 -2.68
C VAL A 3 0.05 17.17 -2.01
N VAL A 4 -1.20 17.03 -2.47
CA VAL A 4 -2.34 17.75 -1.93
C VAL A 4 -2.85 17.04 -0.67
N LYS A 5 -3.07 17.77 0.42
CA LYS A 5 -3.75 17.22 1.61
C LYS A 5 -5.23 17.62 1.59
N VAL A 6 -6.09 16.61 1.70
CA VAL A 6 -7.54 16.79 1.61
C VAL A 6 -8.20 16.29 2.90
N ASN A 7 -9.03 17.13 3.52
CA ASN A 7 -9.75 16.73 4.74
C ASN A 7 -11.08 16.05 4.36
N VAL A 8 -10.99 14.86 3.76
CA VAL A 8 -12.12 14.02 3.38
C VAL A 8 -11.87 12.62 3.93
N THR A 9 -12.92 11.97 4.40
CA THR A 9 -12.95 10.55 4.74
C THR A 9 -13.81 9.84 3.70
N VAL A 10 -13.23 8.85 3.02
CA VAL A 10 -13.90 8.08 1.97
C VAL A 10 -14.52 6.82 2.57
N ASP A 11 -15.77 6.56 2.25
CA ASP A 11 -16.50 5.38 2.72
C ASP A 11 -15.94 4.10 2.09
N LEU A 12 -15.75 3.06 2.92
CA LEU A 12 -15.21 1.77 2.49
C LEU A 12 -16.29 0.76 2.08
N GLU A 13 -17.48 0.89 2.64
CA GLU A 13 -18.52 -0.12 2.55
C GLU A 13 -19.49 0.15 1.38
N ASP A 14 -19.83 1.42 1.19
CA ASP A 14 -20.74 1.85 0.12
C ASP A 14 -19.96 2.34 -1.11
N ASP A 15 -20.05 1.60 -2.22
CA ASP A 15 -19.39 1.93 -3.49
C ASP A 15 -19.88 3.24 -4.10
N GLN A 16 -21.14 3.61 -3.90
CA GLN A 16 -21.69 4.88 -4.39
C GLN A 16 -21.12 6.04 -3.61
N LYS A 17 -21.11 5.89 -2.30
CA LYS A 17 -20.56 6.89 -1.39
C LYS A 17 -19.05 7.02 -1.56
N LEU A 18 -18.31 5.91 -1.72
CA LEU A 18 -16.89 5.93 -2.05
C LEU A 18 -16.62 6.80 -3.29
N LYS A 19 -17.40 6.61 -4.36
CA LYS A 19 -17.24 7.40 -5.59
C LYS A 19 -17.56 8.88 -5.34
N SER A 20 -18.65 9.20 -4.64
CA SER A 20 -19.02 10.60 -4.35
C SER A 20 -17.99 11.31 -3.49
N ASP A 21 -17.51 10.67 -2.42
CA ASP A 21 -16.47 11.23 -1.54
C ASP A 21 -15.16 11.45 -2.30
N SER A 22 -14.83 10.53 -3.20
CA SER A 22 -13.62 10.59 -4.04
C SER A 22 -13.68 11.72 -5.07
N LEU A 23 -14.86 12.16 -5.52
CA LEU A 23 -15.00 13.26 -6.49
C LEU A 23 -14.40 14.56 -5.96
N ASP A 24 -14.53 14.86 -4.68
CA ASP A 24 -13.97 16.08 -4.10
C ASP A 24 -12.44 16.08 -4.11
N ILE A 25 -11.84 14.89 -3.94
CA ILE A 25 -10.39 14.72 -4.06
C ILE A 25 -9.97 14.86 -5.52
N LEU A 26 -10.69 14.18 -6.45
CA LEU A 26 -10.38 14.21 -7.88
C LEU A 26 -10.48 15.63 -8.45
N LYS A 27 -11.45 16.43 -8.07
CA LYS A 27 -11.56 17.85 -8.48
C LYS A 27 -10.31 18.67 -8.16
N LEU A 28 -9.64 18.37 -7.04
CA LEU A 28 -8.42 19.07 -6.64
C LEU A 28 -7.18 18.65 -7.42
N ILE A 29 -7.08 17.37 -7.77
CA ILE A 29 -5.90 16.82 -8.47
C ILE A 29 -6.08 16.76 -9.99
N ARG A 30 -7.33 16.83 -10.49
CA ARG A 30 -7.72 16.81 -11.90
C ARG A 30 -8.87 17.81 -12.15
N PRO A 31 -8.64 19.14 -12.02
CA PRO A 31 -9.72 20.15 -12.10
C PRO A 31 -10.43 20.17 -13.45
N GLY A 32 -9.83 19.63 -14.51
CA GLY A 32 -10.44 19.51 -15.84
C GLY A 32 -11.39 18.32 -16.01
N TRP A 33 -11.52 17.43 -14.99
CA TRP A 33 -12.41 16.27 -15.12
C TRP A 33 -13.84 16.65 -14.74
N THR A 34 -14.80 16.25 -15.58
CA THR A 34 -16.22 16.41 -15.33
C THR A 34 -16.76 15.14 -14.67
N ALA A 35 -17.53 15.28 -13.61
CA ALA A 35 -18.01 14.13 -12.82
C ALA A 35 -18.82 13.10 -13.64
N SER A 36 -19.55 13.55 -14.68
CA SER A 36 -20.29 12.68 -15.61
C SER A 36 -19.38 11.83 -16.51
N ASP A 37 -18.13 12.26 -16.71
CA ASP A 37 -17.21 11.61 -17.66
C ASP A 37 -16.21 10.68 -16.95
N ILE A 38 -16.29 10.64 -15.61
CA ILE A 38 -15.40 9.79 -14.82
C ILE A 38 -15.88 8.34 -14.85
N ASN A 39 -15.00 7.49 -15.33
CA ASN A 39 -15.16 6.04 -15.30
C ASN A 39 -14.45 5.48 -14.07
N TRP A 40 -14.98 4.37 -13.54
CA TRP A 40 -14.52 3.76 -12.31
C TRP A 40 -14.24 2.28 -12.50
N ARG A 41 -13.19 1.78 -11.86
CA ARG A 41 -12.89 0.35 -11.75
C ARG A 41 -12.48 0.01 -10.32
N VAL A 42 -13.19 -0.90 -9.70
CA VAL A 42 -12.81 -1.46 -8.40
C VAL A 42 -11.84 -2.61 -8.64
N PHE A 43 -10.73 -2.63 -7.90
CA PHE A 43 -9.77 -3.74 -7.90
C PHE A 43 -10.04 -4.60 -6.66
N THR A 44 -10.26 -5.89 -6.87
CA THR A 44 -10.69 -6.83 -5.82
C THR A 44 -9.56 -7.62 -5.19
N ASP A 45 -8.33 -7.48 -5.69
CA ASP A 45 -7.18 -8.28 -5.27
C ASP A 45 -6.53 -7.83 -3.95
N GLY A 46 -7.07 -6.78 -3.32
CA GLY A 46 -6.57 -6.25 -2.04
C GLY A 46 -7.22 -6.92 -0.83
N ILE A 47 -6.41 -7.49 0.07
CA ILE A 47 -6.92 -8.14 1.30
C ILE A 47 -7.32 -7.11 2.38
N THR A 48 -6.61 -5.98 2.45
CA THR A 48 -6.72 -5.03 3.58
C THR A 48 -7.08 -3.61 3.17
N ASN A 49 -7.09 -3.29 1.88
CA ASN A 49 -7.40 -1.96 1.37
C ASN A 49 -8.41 -2.07 0.24
N LYS A 50 -9.25 -1.05 0.09
CA LYS A 50 -10.10 -0.92 -1.10
C LYS A 50 -9.38 -0.05 -2.11
N LEU A 51 -9.21 -0.56 -3.31
CA LEU A 51 -8.49 0.11 -4.40
C LEU A 51 -9.44 0.38 -5.55
N VAL A 52 -9.52 1.64 -5.98
CA VAL A 52 -10.39 2.08 -7.07
C VAL A 52 -9.58 2.91 -8.06
N GLY A 53 -9.71 2.59 -9.34
CA GLY A 53 -9.18 3.41 -10.42
C GLY A 53 -10.25 4.34 -10.96
N ALA A 54 -9.88 5.60 -11.23
CA ALA A 54 -10.72 6.61 -11.86
C ALA A 54 -10.00 7.21 -13.07
N TRP A 55 -10.71 7.40 -14.19
CA TRP A 55 -10.20 8.09 -15.39
C TRP A 55 -11.33 8.83 -16.08
N SER A 56 -11.00 9.89 -16.84
CA SER A 56 -11.98 10.68 -17.58
C SER A 56 -12.06 10.26 -19.06
N GLY A 57 -13.27 10.14 -19.58
CA GLY A 57 -13.52 9.80 -20.96
C GLY A 57 -13.07 8.40 -21.37
N SER A 58 -12.56 8.26 -22.59
CA SER A 58 -12.08 6.98 -23.15
C SER A 58 -10.59 6.70 -22.89
N ASP A 59 -9.81 7.72 -22.55
CA ASP A 59 -8.37 7.61 -22.33
C ASP A 59 -8.06 7.17 -20.89
N LYS A 60 -7.45 5.99 -20.77
CA LYS A 60 -7.04 5.41 -19.48
C LYS A 60 -5.60 5.78 -19.09
N THR A 61 -4.88 6.52 -19.93
CA THR A 61 -3.46 6.84 -19.65
C THR A 61 -3.29 7.70 -18.41
N ASP A 62 -4.25 8.59 -18.11
CA ASP A 62 -4.27 9.41 -16.89
C ASP A 62 -5.16 8.79 -15.80
N THR A 63 -5.07 7.47 -15.57
CA THR A 63 -5.81 6.82 -14.50
C THR A 63 -5.22 7.18 -13.13
N VAL A 64 -6.07 7.62 -12.23
CA VAL A 64 -5.74 7.86 -10.81
C VAL A 64 -6.21 6.68 -9.98
N LEU A 65 -5.31 6.13 -9.15
CA LEU A 65 -5.66 5.15 -8.14
C LEU A 65 -6.02 5.85 -6.83
N ILE A 66 -7.14 5.45 -6.27
CA ILE A 66 -7.64 5.86 -4.95
C ILE A 66 -7.57 4.64 -4.06
N ARG A 67 -6.68 4.66 -3.05
CA ARG A 67 -6.52 3.59 -2.08
C ARG A 67 -7.05 4.03 -0.74
N VAL A 68 -8.13 3.42 -0.33
CA VAL A 68 -8.73 3.62 0.99
C VAL A 68 -8.19 2.55 1.93
N TYR A 69 -7.66 2.96 3.07
CA TYR A 69 -7.06 2.06 4.05
C TYR A 69 -8.13 1.26 4.78
N GLY A 70 -7.91 -0.05 4.90
CA GLY A 70 -8.77 -0.91 5.70
C GLY A 70 -8.62 -0.63 7.19
N PHE A 71 -9.66 -0.89 7.94
CA PHE A 71 -9.72 -0.67 9.36
C PHE A 71 -8.61 -1.43 10.13
N GLY A 72 -7.94 -0.75 11.06
CA GLY A 72 -6.92 -1.34 11.92
C GLY A 72 -5.55 -1.56 11.27
N THR A 73 -5.39 -1.26 9.96
CA THR A 73 -4.11 -1.43 9.25
C THR A 73 -3.04 -0.44 9.72
N GLU A 74 -3.44 0.69 10.30
CA GLU A 74 -2.54 1.69 10.90
C GLU A 74 -1.76 1.14 12.10
N LYS A 75 -2.25 0.07 12.74
CA LYS A 75 -1.55 -0.62 13.84
C LYS A 75 -0.29 -1.36 13.37
N ILE A 76 -0.24 -1.71 12.10
CA ILE A 76 0.81 -2.54 11.50
C ILE A 76 1.64 -1.73 10.51
N ILE A 77 1.01 -0.83 9.75
CA ILE A 77 1.62 -0.09 8.66
C ILE A 77 1.86 1.36 9.09
N ASP A 78 3.13 1.78 9.06
CA ASP A 78 3.50 3.18 9.22
C ASP A 78 3.20 3.94 7.92
N ARG A 79 2.10 4.68 7.93
CA ARG A 79 1.60 5.40 6.75
C ARG A 79 2.50 6.56 6.34
N ASN A 80 3.18 7.20 7.30
CA ASN A 80 4.12 8.28 6.99
C ASN A 80 5.34 7.74 6.26
N MET A 81 5.94 6.67 6.78
CA MET A 81 7.05 5.99 6.13
C MET A 81 6.67 5.45 4.73
N GLU A 82 5.46 4.91 4.57
CA GLU A 82 4.96 4.46 3.28
C GLU A 82 4.94 5.60 2.24
N MET A 83 4.38 6.76 2.61
CA MET A 83 4.32 7.94 1.74
C MET A 83 5.71 8.51 1.42
N GLU A 84 6.58 8.60 2.41
CA GLU A 84 7.97 9.04 2.21
C GLU A 84 8.71 8.13 1.24
N ASN A 85 8.54 6.81 1.36
CA ASN A 85 9.13 5.83 0.46
C ASN A 85 8.56 5.96 -0.96
N MET A 86 7.26 6.17 -1.13
CA MET A 86 6.67 6.43 -2.45
C MET A 86 7.32 7.65 -3.12
N ILE A 87 7.49 8.74 -2.38
CA ILE A 87 8.12 9.97 -2.88
C ILE A 87 9.60 9.74 -3.24
N LYS A 88 10.35 9.00 -2.40
CA LYS A 88 11.76 8.65 -2.64
C LYS A 88 11.88 7.80 -3.92
N TYR A 89 11.09 6.74 -4.04
CA TYR A 89 11.12 5.85 -5.22
C TYR A 89 10.70 6.56 -6.50
N ARG A 90 9.73 7.47 -6.45
CA ARG A 90 9.35 8.28 -7.61
C ARG A 90 10.53 9.13 -8.12
N LYS A 91 11.29 9.76 -7.22
CA LYS A 91 12.49 10.53 -7.59
C LYS A 91 13.55 9.69 -8.29
N LEU A 92 13.61 8.40 -8.02
CA LEU A 92 14.50 7.42 -8.65
C LEU A 92 13.93 6.80 -9.93
N GLY A 93 12.75 7.26 -10.38
CA GLY A 93 12.09 6.73 -11.57
C GLY A 93 11.50 5.33 -11.38
N SER A 94 11.30 4.88 -10.13
CA SER A 94 10.88 3.51 -9.82
C SER A 94 9.58 3.43 -9.02
N GLY A 95 8.75 4.45 -9.02
CA GLY A 95 7.51 4.46 -8.25
C GLY A 95 6.43 5.34 -8.82
N SER A 96 5.20 5.14 -8.36
CA SER A 96 4.04 5.94 -8.71
C SER A 96 4.15 7.37 -8.15
N GLN A 97 3.63 8.34 -8.88
CA GLN A 97 3.46 9.70 -8.40
C GLN A 97 2.35 9.74 -7.33
N LEU A 98 2.67 10.19 -6.13
CA LEU A 98 1.66 10.49 -5.12
C LEU A 98 1.01 11.85 -5.44
N TYR A 99 -0.31 11.88 -5.59
CA TYR A 99 -1.07 13.08 -5.93
C TYR A 99 -1.69 13.74 -4.72
N ALA A 100 -2.37 12.95 -3.89
CA ALA A 100 -3.06 13.47 -2.71
C ALA A 100 -3.04 12.48 -1.55
N THR A 101 -3.20 13.02 -0.34
CA THR A 101 -3.50 12.26 0.87
C THR A 101 -4.83 12.75 1.43
N PHE A 102 -5.62 11.83 1.98
CA PHE A 102 -6.87 12.14 2.67
C PHE A 102 -6.95 11.35 3.98
N ASN A 103 -7.96 11.59 4.82
CA ASN A 103 -7.97 11.12 6.21
C ASN A 103 -7.71 9.60 6.36
N ASN A 104 -8.25 8.79 5.44
CA ASN A 104 -8.13 7.34 5.49
C ASN A 104 -7.57 6.74 4.18
N GLY A 105 -6.72 7.48 3.45
CA GLY A 105 -6.16 6.93 2.21
C GLY A 105 -5.27 7.89 1.43
N ILE A 106 -4.92 7.45 0.22
CA ILE A 106 -4.06 8.17 -0.73
C ILE A 106 -4.56 8.05 -2.17
N CYS A 107 -4.25 9.08 -2.98
CA CYS A 107 -4.41 9.04 -4.43
C CYS A 107 -3.05 9.07 -5.11
N TYR A 108 -2.83 8.19 -6.09
CA TYR A 108 -1.55 8.07 -6.78
C TYR A 108 -1.71 7.59 -8.24
N GLU A 109 -0.64 7.66 -8.98
CA GLU A 109 -0.55 7.29 -10.39
C GLU A 109 -0.77 5.78 -10.60
N PHE A 110 -1.62 5.43 -11.56
CA PHE A 110 -1.71 4.06 -12.06
C PHE A 110 -0.54 3.77 -13.00
N LEU A 111 0.24 2.75 -12.69
CA LEU A 111 1.29 2.27 -13.57
C LEU A 111 0.71 1.22 -14.51
N HIS A 112 0.77 1.50 -15.82
CA HIS A 112 0.33 0.56 -16.84
C HIS A 112 1.29 -0.62 -16.96
N GLY A 113 0.75 -1.81 -17.07
CA GLY A 113 1.51 -3.06 -17.19
C GLY A 113 0.67 -4.27 -16.83
N ASP A 114 1.25 -5.42 -16.98
CA ASP A 114 0.63 -6.70 -16.65
C ASP A 114 1.13 -7.23 -15.31
N LEU A 115 0.25 -7.94 -14.60
CA LEU A 115 0.62 -8.65 -13.39
C LEU A 115 1.49 -9.86 -13.73
N LEU A 116 2.52 -10.07 -12.93
CA LEU A 116 3.35 -11.26 -13.07
C LEU A 116 2.58 -12.50 -12.60
N SER A 117 2.57 -13.52 -13.43
CA SER A 117 2.09 -14.87 -13.07
C SER A 117 3.28 -15.79 -12.80
N GLN A 118 3.02 -16.97 -12.23
CA GLN A 118 4.04 -18.00 -12.06
C GLN A 118 4.74 -18.33 -13.39
N ALA A 119 3.99 -18.43 -14.49
CA ALA A 119 4.54 -18.74 -15.81
C ALA A 119 5.39 -17.58 -16.34
N THR A 120 4.95 -16.34 -16.22
CA THR A 120 5.69 -15.17 -16.73
C THR A 120 6.95 -14.91 -15.91
N CYS A 121 6.96 -15.19 -14.61
CA CYS A 121 8.15 -15.06 -13.76
C CYS A 121 9.28 -16.01 -14.16
N LEU A 122 9.00 -17.10 -14.85
CA LEU A 122 10.02 -18.06 -15.33
C LEU A 122 10.69 -17.63 -16.64
N LEU A 123 10.15 -16.64 -17.34
CA LEU A 123 10.75 -16.12 -18.58
C LEU A 123 12.05 -15.36 -18.26
N SER A 124 13.12 -15.71 -18.98
CA SER A 124 14.47 -15.19 -18.69
C SER A 124 14.55 -13.65 -18.71
N ASP A 125 13.86 -13.02 -19.63
CA ASP A 125 13.88 -11.57 -19.76
C ASP A 125 13.06 -10.89 -18.64
N VAL A 126 11.99 -11.55 -18.20
CA VAL A 126 11.13 -11.05 -17.11
C VAL A 126 11.88 -11.11 -15.77
N TYR A 127 12.39 -12.29 -15.36
CA TYR A 127 13.08 -12.36 -14.06
C TYR A 127 14.33 -11.50 -13.99
N ARG A 128 15.05 -11.33 -15.12
CA ARG A 128 16.20 -10.41 -15.17
C ARG A 128 15.78 -8.95 -14.99
N CYS A 129 14.66 -8.55 -15.60
CA CYS A 129 14.10 -7.21 -15.38
C CYS A 129 13.66 -7.01 -13.92
N VAL A 130 13.00 -8.01 -13.31
CA VAL A 130 12.63 -7.99 -11.89
C VAL A 130 13.87 -7.85 -11.01
N ALA A 131 14.89 -8.69 -11.23
CA ALA A 131 16.14 -8.65 -10.46
C ALA A 131 16.84 -7.28 -10.55
N ARG A 132 16.89 -6.67 -11.74
CA ARG A 132 17.43 -5.31 -11.92
C ARG A 132 16.59 -4.26 -11.18
N GLY A 133 15.26 -4.38 -11.22
CA GLY A 133 14.35 -3.50 -10.49
C GLY A 133 14.58 -3.59 -8.99
N MET A 134 14.65 -4.80 -8.44
CA MET A 134 14.98 -5.04 -7.03
C MET A 134 16.34 -4.49 -6.65
N ALA A 135 17.37 -4.71 -7.46
CA ALA A 135 18.71 -4.19 -7.20
C ALA A 135 18.71 -2.65 -7.14
N ARG A 136 17.97 -1.97 -8.03
CA ARG A 136 17.80 -0.51 -7.96
C ARG A 136 17.12 -0.06 -6.66
N LEU A 137 16.07 -0.75 -6.23
CA LEU A 137 15.39 -0.44 -4.97
C LEU A 137 16.31 -0.66 -3.77
N HIS A 138 17.08 -1.75 -3.76
CA HIS A 138 18.03 -2.04 -2.69
C HIS A 138 19.25 -1.10 -2.67
N SER A 139 19.56 -0.43 -3.78
CA SER A 139 20.65 0.54 -3.83
C SER A 139 20.28 1.94 -3.35
N VAL A 140 19.01 2.14 -2.98
CA VAL A 140 18.54 3.44 -2.44
C VAL A 140 19.24 3.69 -1.10
N PRO A 141 19.93 4.82 -0.93
CA PRO A 141 20.52 5.17 0.36
C PRO A 141 19.42 5.29 1.42
N ILE A 142 19.63 4.65 2.56
CA ILE A 142 18.79 4.75 3.75
C ILE A 142 19.53 5.54 4.81
N ASP A 143 18.80 6.46 5.45
CA ASP A 143 19.38 7.36 6.46
C ASP A 143 19.77 6.61 7.74
N THR A 144 19.23 5.40 7.94
CA THR A 144 19.53 4.56 9.11
C THR A 144 19.78 3.11 8.67
N CYS A 145 20.98 2.59 8.99
CA CYS A 145 21.32 1.18 8.75
C CYS A 145 20.87 0.25 9.89
N ARG A 146 19.96 0.70 10.76
CA ARG A 146 19.49 -0.12 11.87
C ARG A 146 18.52 -1.20 11.37
N PRO A 147 18.78 -2.49 11.64
CA PRO A 147 17.81 -3.57 11.38
C PRO A 147 16.51 -3.34 12.17
N VAL A 148 15.38 -3.34 11.48
CA VAL A 148 14.05 -3.07 12.09
C VAL A 148 13.21 -4.34 12.26
N MET A 149 13.71 -5.50 11.87
CA MET A 149 12.98 -6.76 11.88
C MET A 149 12.41 -7.09 13.27
N TRP A 150 13.24 -7.01 14.32
CA TRP A 150 12.83 -7.33 15.69
C TRP A 150 11.81 -6.33 16.24
N ASP A 151 11.96 -5.05 15.91
CA ASP A 151 11.00 -4.01 16.31
C ASP A 151 9.64 -4.25 15.64
N ARG A 152 9.63 -4.61 14.36
CA ARG A 152 8.42 -4.98 13.62
C ARG A 152 7.77 -6.26 14.14
N LEU A 153 8.56 -7.28 14.43
CA LEU A 153 8.06 -8.52 15.02
C LEU A 153 7.36 -8.25 16.37
N ARG A 154 7.99 -7.46 17.24
CA ARG A 154 7.37 -7.07 18.52
C ARG A 154 6.10 -6.26 18.35
N GLN A 155 6.08 -5.35 17.38
CA GLN A 155 4.88 -4.60 17.03
C GLN A 155 3.74 -5.53 16.60
N PHE A 156 4.02 -6.51 15.74
CA PHE A 156 3.01 -7.48 15.29
C PHE A 156 2.51 -8.36 16.42
N ILE A 157 3.40 -8.87 17.25
CA ILE A 157 3.03 -9.63 18.45
C ILE A 157 2.16 -8.77 19.38
N GLY A 158 2.49 -7.47 19.52
CA GLY A 158 1.75 -6.53 20.37
C GLY A 158 0.30 -6.29 19.94
N VAL A 159 -0.03 -6.43 18.65
CA VAL A 159 -1.42 -6.29 18.15
C VAL A 159 -2.20 -7.60 18.16
N CYS A 160 -1.54 -8.75 18.42
CA CYS A 160 -2.21 -10.03 18.58
C CYS A 160 -3.09 -10.01 19.84
N SER A 161 -4.20 -10.76 19.83
CA SER A 161 -4.98 -11.02 21.03
C SER A 161 -4.09 -11.67 22.10
N PRO A 162 -4.30 -11.41 23.42
CA PRO A 162 -3.59 -12.10 24.48
C PRO A 162 -3.65 -13.63 24.34
N ASP A 163 -4.80 -14.15 23.92
CA ASP A 163 -5.06 -15.55 23.64
C ASP A 163 -5.05 -15.80 22.12
N CYS A 164 -3.90 -15.62 21.49
CA CYS A 164 -3.74 -15.93 20.06
C CYS A 164 -3.96 -17.42 19.81
N ARG A 165 -5.04 -17.73 19.07
CA ARG A 165 -5.39 -19.11 18.71
C ARG A 165 -5.38 -19.28 17.20
N PRO A 166 -4.34 -19.87 16.60
CA PRO A 166 -4.39 -20.20 15.17
C PRO A 166 -5.45 -21.27 14.93
N ARG A 167 -6.30 -21.07 13.92
CA ARG A 167 -7.45 -21.97 13.60
C ARG A 167 -7.03 -23.39 13.19
N LEU A 168 -5.74 -23.65 12.93
CA LEU A 168 -5.27 -24.87 12.26
C LEU A 168 -4.17 -25.65 12.99
N GLN A 169 -3.78 -25.26 14.23
CA GLN A 169 -2.72 -25.96 14.96
C GLN A 169 -3.21 -26.43 16.34
N THR A 170 -2.71 -27.56 16.78
CA THR A 170 -2.99 -28.16 18.10
C THR A 170 -2.21 -27.49 19.23
N GLU A 171 -1.12 -26.77 18.92
CA GLU A 171 -0.32 -26.03 19.88
C GLU A 171 -0.70 -24.54 19.85
N TRP A 172 -0.81 -23.98 21.04
CA TRP A 172 -1.30 -22.64 21.27
C TRP A 172 -0.19 -21.78 21.86
N TRP A 173 0.10 -20.65 21.22
CA TRP A 173 1.04 -19.67 21.75
C TRP A 173 0.26 -18.47 22.30
N THR A 174 0.54 -18.10 23.55
CA THR A 174 0.10 -16.84 24.11
C THR A 174 0.97 -15.70 23.56
N ARG A 175 0.48 -14.47 23.67
CA ARG A 175 1.30 -13.30 23.32
C ARG A 175 2.61 -13.28 24.11
N ALA A 176 2.58 -13.66 25.39
CA ALA A 176 3.75 -13.69 26.26
C ALA A 176 4.80 -14.68 25.77
N GLU A 177 4.40 -15.90 25.41
CA GLU A 177 5.28 -16.93 24.83
C GLU A 177 5.90 -16.47 23.51
N LEU A 178 5.11 -15.83 22.62
CA LEU A 178 5.65 -15.26 21.38
C LEU A 178 6.68 -14.16 21.63
N GLN A 179 6.47 -13.33 22.66
CA GLN A 179 7.43 -12.28 23.04
C GLN A 179 8.72 -12.87 23.63
N GLU A 180 8.60 -13.90 24.44
CA GLU A 180 9.74 -14.61 25.02
C GLU A 180 10.57 -15.28 23.94
N GLU A 181 9.93 -16.03 23.02
CA GLU A 181 10.60 -16.70 21.91
C GLU A 181 11.28 -15.71 20.98
N ALA A 182 10.62 -14.61 20.62
CA ALA A 182 11.23 -13.56 19.82
C ALA A 182 12.48 -12.95 20.49
N SER A 183 12.44 -12.81 21.83
CA SER A 183 13.57 -12.31 22.61
C SER A 183 14.71 -13.32 22.72
N HIS A 184 14.38 -14.61 22.79
CA HIS A 184 15.34 -15.70 22.76
C HIS A 184 16.07 -15.77 21.43
N LEU A 185 15.32 -15.81 20.33
CA LEU A 185 15.88 -15.83 18.98
C LEU A 185 16.77 -14.60 18.68
N GLN A 186 16.38 -13.42 19.17
CA GLN A 186 17.21 -12.22 18.98
C GLN A 186 18.56 -12.30 19.67
N LYS A 187 18.68 -13.04 20.78
CA LYS A 187 19.96 -13.22 21.49
C LYS A 187 20.86 -14.26 20.85
N MET A 188 20.29 -15.13 20.02
CA MET A 188 21.02 -16.20 19.34
C MET A 188 21.63 -15.75 18.02
N LEU A 189 21.10 -14.68 17.41
CA LEU A 189 21.54 -14.09 16.13
C LEU A 189 22.33 -12.80 16.33
#